data_0efe6cf4f925b0f801f91db9909c6906
#
_entry.id   0efe6cf4f925b0f801f91db9909c6906
#
_cell.length_a   1.000
_cell.length_b   1.000
_cell.length_c   1.000
_cell.angle_alpha   90.00
_cell.angle_beta   90.00
_cell.angle_gamma   90.00
#
_symmetry.space_group_name_H-M   'P 1'
#
loop_
_entity.id
_entity.type
_entity.pdbx_description
1 polymer ?
#
loop_
_entity_poly.entity_id
_entity_poly.type
_entity_poly.pdbx_seq_one_letter_code
_entity_poly.pdbx_strand_id
1 'polypeptide(L)'
;MPVVSYESSTMSDRGDIERVLGATDIVRVVRERVELKQKGREWIGLCPFHDDRSPSMYVSPAKQIFKCFACGAGGDALTFVQKYDGVEFPQALQHLAEVAGVELTIRGQRQPQGPGRSERAAALEANAFAQDYFRRCLVHPKAGAEARAMIEKRGISQEMVETFGIGAAPNGWDGLVQSTLKAGHPVDAFAGAQLVRARDQGGGHYDVFRHRLMFPIHDQGGRVIAFGGRRLSEDDPAKYLNSPESPVFKKSGVLYGLWKASTGIRKTGFCIVTEGYTDTIACHQAGFTNTVATLGTAFTTEHAALLRRLCSRIVLLFDGDEAGLTAADRAVGVLFAEPLDVQIAILDGSHGAKDPDDLLKLKDGRARFTQMLEDAEDLLAYRFRRLKERLEGLGRSALLQGVEEEVRWLGEHGLRQIEPARQDQVLAQLGSLSGLDQHRLRELALSAPRRARSSDQPSPGSAPARRPEELSAGDKLVGVVLLEPAAWALLSEDDVTMLRDAVAGSPTEAVAAALDDLAADGEPLSMPALRGQLEEDAFQWASTLVAWAERQGWTNDQPPPSEAESKSVAEPVRQAFSGLVRLLAGQHSSQEVDPFERIRARREQLARFQNDPGRIARPS
;
A
#
# COMPACT_ATOMS: atom_id res chain seq x y z
N MET A 1 -18.58 -30.03 -18.28
CA MET A 1 -18.18 -28.64 -17.98
C MET A 1 -17.05 -28.71 -16.98
N PRO A 2 -15.81 -28.35 -17.31
CA PRO A 2 -14.71 -28.41 -16.37
C PRO A 2 -14.72 -27.18 -15.47
N VAL A 3 -14.64 -27.40 -14.19
CA VAL A 3 -14.40 -26.45 -13.13
C VAL A 3 -12.98 -25.92 -13.34
N VAL A 4 -12.83 -24.64 -13.66
CA VAL A 4 -11.53 -23.95 -13.70
C VAL A 4 -11.17 -23.61 -12.26
N SER A 5 -10.28 -24.40 -11.69
CA SER A 5 -9.59 -24.07 -10.45
C SER A 5 -8.63 -22.92 -10.72
N TYR A 6 -8.89 -21.77 -10.09
CA TYR A 6 -7.94 -20.67 -9.99
C TYR A 6 -6.82 -21.12 -9.05
N GLU A 7 -5.72 -21.59 -9.62
CA GLU A 7 -4.48 -21.74 -8.89
C GLU A 7 -3.86 -20.35 -8.66
N SER A 8 -3.72 -20.07 -7.39
CA SER A 8 -3.19 -18.86 -6.79
C SER A 8 -1.76 -18.54 -7.24
N SER A 9 -1.58 -17.27 -7.55
CA SER A 9 -0.36 -16.55 -7.81
C SER A 9 0.71 -16.72 -6.73
N THR A 10 1.92 -17.10 -7.19
CA THR A 10 3.25 -16.73 -6.67
C THR A 10 3.46 -16.79 -5.17
N MET A 11 3.55 -17.98 -4.63
CA MET A 11 4.25 -18.21 -3.35
C MET A 11 5.76 -18.03 -3.60
N SER A 12 6.35 -16.97 -3.02
CA SER A 12 7.76 -17.01 -2.63
C SER A 12 7.98 -18.29 -1.84
N ASP A 13 9.06 -19.02 -2.10
CA ASP A 13 9.30 -20.28 -1.40
C ASP A 13 9.22 -19.99 0.11
N ARG A 14 8.41 -20.75 0.84
CA ARG A 14 8.23 -20.61 2.30
C ARG A 14 9.60 -20.52 3.00
N GLY A 15 10.58 -21.31 2.54
CA GLY A 15 11.94 -21.26 3.03
C GLY A 15 12.67 -19.93 2.78
N ASP A 16 12.31 -19.16 1.76
CA ASP A 16 12.91 -17.83 1.53
C ASP A 16 12.40 -16.80 2.53
N ILE A 17 11.10 -16.83 2.81
CA ILE A 17 10.50 -15.95 3.81
C ILE A 17 11.12 -16.20 5.19
N GLU A 18 11.23 -17.46 5.59
CA GLU A 18 11.83 -17.86 6.87
C GLU A 18 13.30 -17.46 6.95
N ARG A 19 14.08 -17.68 5.89
CA ARG A 19 15.50 -17.29 5.84
C ARG A 19 15.70 -15.78 5.92
N VAL A 20 14.88 -15.02 5.18
CA VAL A 20 14.94 -13.56 5.17
C VAL A 20 14.55 -13.00 6.53
N LEU A 21 13.41 -13.45 7.09
CA LEU A 21 12.96 -13.01 8.42
C LEU A 21 13.92 -13.46 9.52
N GLY A 22 14.47 -14.67 9.45
CA GLY A 22 15.45 -15.18 10.41
C GLY A 22 16.79 -14.43 10.39
N ALA A 23 17.17 -13.86 9.24
CA ALA A 23 18.37 -13.05 9.08
C ALA A 23 18.12 -11.53 9.30
N THR A 24 16.86 -11.11 9.43
CA THR A 24 16.45 -9.72 9.58
C THR A 24 16.27 -9.36 11.04
N ASP A 25 16.89 -8.27 11.50
CA ASP A 25 16.57 -7.67 12.80
C ASP A 25 15.53 -6.56 12.61
N ILE A 26 14.32 -6.80 13.10
CA ILE A 26 13.20 -5.84 13.00
C ILE A 26 13.54 -4.50 13.64
N VAL A 27 14.31 -4.48 14.72
CA VAL A 27 14.70 -3.23 15.39
C VAL A 27 15.54 -2.38 14.44
N ARG A 28 16.48 -3.00 13.71
CA ARG A 28 17.28 -2.31 12.71
C ARG A 28 16.41 -1.76 11.58
N VAL A 29 15.54 -2.58 11.02
CA VAL A 29 14.63 -2.18 9.92
C VAL A 29 13.76 -1.00 10.30
N VAL A 30 13.18 -1.03 11.51
CA VAL A 30 12.33 0.05 12.00
C VAL A 30 13.13 1.31 12.31
N ARG A 31 14.33 1.18 12.91
CA ARG A 31 15.21 2.33 13.26
C ARG A 31 15.70 3.11 12.05
N GLU A 32 15.81 2.50 10.89
CA GLU A 32 16.16 3.20 9.65
C GLU A 32 15.07 4.20 9.22
N ARG A 33 13.84 4.06 9.75
CA ARG A 33 12.66 4.82 9.34
C ARG A 33 12.00 5.60 10.48
N VAL A 34 12.16 5.12 11.71
CA VAL A 34 11.51 5.68 12.92
C VAL A 34 12.53 5.76 14.05
N GLU A 35 12.54 6.89 14.76
CA GLU A 35 13.37 7.01 15.98
C GLU A 35 12.81 6.12 17.09
N LEU A 36 13.61 5.13 17.51
CA LEU A 36 13.27 4.22 18.59
C LEU A 36 14.13 4.47 19.83
N LYS A 37 13.51 4.43 21.01
CA LYS A 37 14.16 4.46 22.33
C LYS A 37 13.97 3.12 23.03
N GLN A 38 15.01 2.61 23.66
CA GLN A 38 14.91 1.37 24.40
C GLN A 38 14.10 1.55 25.68
N LYS A 39 13.16 0.63 25.93
CA LYS A 39 12.35 0.60 27.16
C LYS A 39 12.32 -0.84 27.68
N GLY A 40 13.16 -1.14 28.63
CA GLY A 40 13.37 -2.51 29.12
C GLY A 40 13.95 -3.42 28.04
N ARG A 41 13.27 -4.51 27.71
CA ARG A 41 13.66 -5.46 26.66
C ARG A 41 13.11 -5.09 25.28
N GLU A 42 12.29 -4.08 25.18
CA GLU A 42 11.63 -3.64 23.94
C GLU A 42 12.09 -2.24 23.51
N TRP A 43 11.70 -1.87 22.32
CA TRP A 43 11.92 -0.54 21.77
C TRP A 43 10.59 0.15 21.57
N ILE A 44 10.52 1.46 21.82
CA ILE A 44 9.33 2.27 21.71
C ILE A 44 9.61 3.50 20.85
N GLY A 45 8.66 3.87 19.98
CA GLY A 45 8.73 5.08 19.15
C GLY A 45 7.36 5.61 18.79
N LEU A 46 7.34 6.75 18.09
CA LEU A 46 6.12 7.26 17.50
C LEU A 46 5.69 6.35 16.36
N CYS A 47 4.40 6.04 16.29
CA CYS A 47 3.88 5.20 15.22
C CYS A 47 3.80 5.97 13.91
N PRO A 48 4.39 5.47 12.80
CA PRO A 48 4.34 6.15 11.52
C PRO A 48 3.02 5.93 10.76
N PHE A 49 2.09 5.15 11.32
CA PHE A 49 0.86 4.73 10.66
C PHE A 49 -0.39 5.50 11.12
N HIS A 50 -0.24 6.47 12.04
CA HIS A 50 -1.27 7.41 12.47
C HIS A 50 -0.62 8.68 13.04
N ASP A 51 -1.39 9.74 13.28
CA ASP A 51 -0.90 10.97 13.94
C ASP A 51 -0.62 10.68 15.43
N ASP A 52 0.62 10.27 15.71
CA ASP A 52 1.07 9.85 17.03
C ASP A 52 1.85 10.97 17.71
N ARG A 53 1.32 11.49 18.81
CA ARG A 53 1.95 12.57 19.61
C ARG A 53 2.69 12.05 20.85
N SER A 54 2.52 10.76 21.16
CA SER A 54 3.21 10.09 22.27
C SER A 54 3.59 8.68 21.84
N PRO A 55 4.82 8.20 22.15
CA PRO A 55 5.29 6.90 21.68
C PRO A 55 4.32 5.77 22.03
N SER A 56 3.69 5.19 20.99
CA SER A 56 2.67 4.15 21.12
C SER A 56 3.01 2.86 20.37
N MET A 57 4.06 2.89 19.52
CA MET A 57 4.54 1.72 18.78
C MET A 57 5.69 1.06 19.53
N TYR A 58 5.51 -0.22 19.86
CA TYR A 58 6.50 -1.08 20.45
C TYR A 58 7.11 -1.99 19.40
N VAL A 59 8.41 -2.28 19.52
CA VAL A 59 9.14 -3.23 18.68
C VAL A 59 9.83 -4.23 19.59
N SER A 60 9.49 -5.49 19.44
CA SER A 60 10.02 -6.59 20.26
C SER A 60 11.13 -7.33 19.49
N PRO A 61 12.40 -7.22 19.90
CA PRO A 61 13.49 -7.96 19.26
C PRO A 61 13.40 -9.47 19.52
N ALA A 62 12.81 -9.89 20.66
CA ALA A 62 12.67 -11.31 20.97
C ALA A 62 11.60 -12.01 20.11
N LYS A 63 10.54 -11.29 19.73
CA LYS A 63 9.42 -11.82 18.93
C LYS A 63 9.52 -11.44 17.45
N GLN A 64 10.45 -10.55 17.09
CA GLN A 64 10.61 -10.02 15.74
C GLN A 64 9.31 -9.41 15.17
N ILE A 65 8.56 -8.68 16.03
CA ILE A 65 7.31 -7.99 15.65
C ILE A 65 7.32 -6.54 16.14
N PHE A 66 6.54 -5.71 15.45
CA PHE A 66 6.13 -4.40 15.96
C PHE A 66 4.64 -4.38 16.26
N LYS A 67 4.21 -3.52 17.18
CA LYS A 67 2.79 -3.28 17.47
C LYS A 67 2.56 -1.86 17.98
N CYS A 68 1.65 -1.15 17.34
CA CYS A 68 1.11 0.10 17.84
C CYS A 68 -0.14 -0.16 18.67
N PHE A 69 -0.16 0.29 19.92
CA PHE A 69 -1.30 0.11 20.81
C PHE A 69 -2.38 1.18 20.63
N ALA A 70 -2.11 2.25 19.90
CA ALA A 70 -3.09 3.29 19.61
C ALA A 70 -3.93 2.97 18.37
N CYS A 71 -3.29 2.69 17.21
CA CYS A 71 -4.01 2.44 15.96
C CYS A 71 -4.15 0.95 15.60
N GLY A 72 -3.55 0.03 16.38
CA GLY A 72 -3.62 -1.39 16.12
C GLY A 72 -2.66 -1.92 15.04
N ALA A 73 -1.90 -1.06 14.35
CA ALA A 73 -0.92 -1.51 13.36
C ALA A 73 0.13 -2.44 14.00
N GLY A 74 0.43 -3.57 13.35
CA GLY A 74 1.39 -4.54 13.86
C GLY A 74 1.79 -5.54 12.79
N GLY A 75 2.80 -6.36 13.07
CA GLY A 75 3.33 -7.39 12.19
C GLY A 75 4.83 -7.58 12.34
N ASP A 76 5.43 -8.31 11.43
CA ASP A 76 6.87 -8.56 11.32
C ASP A 76 7.61 -7.45 10.52
N ALA A 77 8.88 -7.68 10.21
CA ALA A 77 9.68 -6.75 9.41
C ALA A 77 9.15 -6.58 7.98
N LEU A 78 8.62 -7.66 7.36
CA LEU A 78 8.00 -7.59 6.03
C LEU A 78 6.76 -6.71 6.04
N THR A 79 5.89 -6.93 7.00
CA THR A 79 4.67 -6.14 7.20
C THR A 79 5.00 -4.67 7.47
N PHE A 80 6.05 -4.40 8.26
CA PHE A 80 6.47 -3.03 8.53
C PHE A 80 6.92 -2.34 7.24
N VAL A 81 7.77 -2.99 6.42
CA VAL A 81 8.27 -2.45 5.15
C VAL A 81 7.11 -2.25 4.17
N GLN A 82 6.21 -3.23 4.03
CA GLN A 82 5.04 -3.10 3.16
C GLN A 82 4.19 -1.87 3.51
N LYS A 83 3.88 -1.70 4.80
CA LYS A 83 3.05 -0.58 5.28
C LYS A 83 3.78 0.75 5.24
N TYR A 84 5.06 0.78 5.61
CA TYR A 84 5.84 2.01 5.65
C TYR A 84 6.26 2.49 4.27
N ASP A 85 6.78 1.61 3.44
CA ASP A 85 7.26 1.95 2.09
C ASP A 85 6.12 1.90 1.05
N GLY A 86 4.94 1.35 1.40
CA GLY A 86 3.78 1.22 0.50
C GLY A 86 4.00 0.24 -0.64
N VAL A 87 4.83 -0.78 -0.41
CA VAL A 87 5.23 -1.76 -1.42
C VAL A 87 4.49 -3.10 -1.25
N GLU A 88 4.36 -3.86 -2.32
CA GLU A 88 3.78 -5.20 -2.28
C GLU A 88 4.73 -6.22 -1.64
N PHE A 89 4.19 -7.34 -1.16
CA PHE A 89 4.94 -8.39 -0.47
C PHE A 89 6.23 -8.85 -1.18
N PRO A 90 6.25 -9.13 -2.51
CA PRO A 90 7.47 -9.57 -3.19
C PRO A 90 8.57 -8.52 -3.18
N GLN A 91 8.22 -7.24 -3.22
CA GLN A 91 9.15 -6.12 -3.18
C GLN A 91 9.73 -5.92 -1.79
N ALA A 92 8.89 -6.03 -0.74
CA ALA A 92 9.32 -5.99 0.64
C ALA A 92 10.27 -7.15 0.96
N LEU A 93 9.95 -8.37 0.50
CA LEU A 93 10.80 -9.55 0.69
C LEU A 93 12.14 -9.40 -0.02
N GLN A 94 12.16 -8.91 -1.25
CA GLN A 94 13.39 -8.65 -1.99
C GLN A 94 14.25 -7.61 -1.29
N HIS A 95 13.65 -6.50 -0.85
CA HIS A 95 14.36 -5.44 -0.12
C HIS A 95 15.00 -5.96 1.18
N LEU A 96 14.24 -6.71 1.98
CA LEU A 96 14.77 -7.29 3.21
C LEU A 96 15.85 -8.34 2.94
N ALA A 97 15.71 -9.15 1.88
CA ALA A 97 16.73 -10.11 1.46
C ALA A 97 18.05 -9.42 1.10
N GLU A 98 17.99 -8.32 0.35
CA GLU A 98 19.18 -7.49 0.02
C GLU A 98 19.83 -6.91 1.29
N VAL A 99 19.03 -6.35 2.22
CA VAL A 99 19.51 -5.77 3.48
C VAL A 99 20.11 -6.84 4.41
N ALA A 100 19.51 -8.04 4.43
CA ALA A 100 19.98 -9.16 5.26
C ALA A 100 21.10 -9.98 4.60
N GLY A 101 21.45 -9.71 3.32
CA GLY A 101 22.45 -10.50 2.58
C GLY A 101 21.99 -11.93 2.28
N VAL A 102 20.69 -12.17 2.20
CA VAL A 102 20.08 -13.47 1.92
C VAL A 102 19.78 -13.58 0.43
N GLU A 103 20.39 -14.53 -0.24
CA GLU A 103 19.99 -14.88 -1.61
C GLU A 103 18.64 -15.59 -1.57
N LEU A 104 17.63 -14.99 -2.21
CA LEU A 104 16.35 -15.63 -2.41
C LEU A 104 16.53 -16.84 -3.34
N THR A 105 16.05 -18.00 -2.93
CA THR A 105 16.08 -19.19 -3.78
C THR A 105 15.08 -18.96 -4.90
N ILE A 106 15.56 -18.39 -6.01
CA ILE A 106 14.80 -18.44 -7.24
C ILE A 106 14.64 -19.95 -7.54
N ARG A 107 13.52 -20.53 -7.17
CA ARG A 107 13.15 -21.88 -7.63
C ARG A 107 13.05 -21.83 -9.14
N GLY A 108 14.10 -22.21 -9.79
CA GLY A 108 14.08 -22.19 -11.23
C GLY A 108 15.33 -22.68 -11.90
N GLN A 109 15.80 -23.86 -11.55
CA GLN A 109 16.24 -24.80 -12.58
C GLN A 109 15.18 -25.87 -12.86
N ARG A 110 13.90 -25.56 -12.72
CA ARG A 110 12.83 -26.07 -13.58
C ARG A 110 12.45 -24.91 -14.50
N GLN A 111 12.60 -25.14 -15.80
CA GLN A 111 12.21 -24.21 -16.86
C GLN A 111 10.92 -23.48 -16.49
N PRO A 112 10.84 -22.16 -16.59
CA PRO A 112 9.64 -21.42 -16.26
C PRO A 112 8.52 -21.87 -17.18
N GLN A 113 7.59 -22.64 -16.66
CA GLN A 113 6.34 -22.94 -17.33
C GLN A 113 5.42 -21.75 -17.14
N GLY A 114 5.71 -20.69 -17.88
CA GLY A 114 4.91 -19.49 -18.04
C GLY A 114 5.74 -18.38 -18.67
N PRO A 115 5.43 -17.94 -19.89
CA PRO A 115 6.22 -16.90 -20.60
C PRO A 115 6.32 -15.58 -19.83
N GLY A 116 5.34 -15.20 -19.01
CA GLY A 116 5.27 -13.88 -18.39
C GLY A 116 6.33 -13.52 -17.33
N ARG A 117 6.92 -14.47 -16.61
CA ARG A 117 7.88 -14.17 -15.52
C ARG A 117 9.28 -13.86 -16.08
N SER A 118 9.71 -14.62 -17.09
CA SER A 118 10.96 -14.39 -17.83
C SER A 118 10.89 -13.06 -18.58
N GLU A 119 9.75 -12.75 -19.21
CA GLU A 119 9.53 -11.50 -19.93
C GLU A 119 9.55 -10.28 -19.02
N ARG A 120 8.96 -10.37 -17.82
CA ARG A 120 9.01 -9.27 -16.83
C ARG A 120 10.43 -8.98 -16.36
N ALA A 121 11.21 -10.01 -16.03
CA ALA A 121 12.60 -9.85 -15.60
C ALA A 121 13.44 -9.24 -16.73
N ALA A 122 13.32 -9.77 -17.95
CA ALA A 122 14.02 -9.24 -19.13
C ALA A 122 13.65 -7.77 -19.43
N ALA A 123 12.36 -7.41 -19.28
CA ALA A 123 11.91 -6.03 -19.47
C ALA A 123 12.48 -5.07 -18.40
N LEU A 124 12.58 -5.50 -17.12
CA LEU A 124 13.22 -4.71 -16.07
C LEU A 124 14.71 -4.48 -16.33
N GLU A 125 15.44 -5.52 -16.73
CA GLU A 125 16.85 -5.41 -17.09
C GLU A 125 17.06 -4.49 -18.31
N ALA A 126 16.19 -4.60 -19.32
CA ALA A 126 16.23 -3.73 -20.49
C ALA A 126 15.98 -2.25 -20.11
N ASN A 127 15.00 -1.98 -19.23
CA ASN A 127 14.73 -0.63 -18.74
C ASN A 127 15.91 -0.06 -17.92
N ALA A 128 16.53 -0.86 -17.04
CA ALA A 128 17.71 -0.46 -16.28
C ALA A 128 18.89 -0.11 -17.20
N PHE A 129 19.17 -0.95 -18.19
CA PHE A 129 20.19 -0.68 -19.20
C PHE A 129 19.89 0.59 -20.00
N ALA A 130 18.64 0.79 -20.41
CA ALA A 130 18.23 1.98 -21.15
C ALA A 130 18.37 3.26 -20.30
N GLN A 131 18.05 3.21 -19.00
CA GLN A 131 18.28 4.33 -18.10
C GLN A 131 19.76 4.73 -18.06
N ASP A 132 20.66 3.77 -17.89
CA ASP A 132 22.10 4.03 -17.90
C ASP A 132 22.58 4.56 -19.25
N TYR A 133 22.03 4.06 -20.34
CA TYR A 133 22.32 4.57 -21.68
C TYR A 133 21.89 6.04 -21.83
N PHE A 134 20.65 6.39 -21.46
CA PHE A 134 20.16 7.77 -21.57
C PHE A 134 20.90 8.73 -20.63
N ARG A 135 21.31 8.30 -19.44
CA ARG A 135 22.16 9.11 -18.54
C ARG A 135 23.52 9.38 -19.14
N ARG A 136 24.18 8.37 -19.72
CA ARG A 136 25.46 8.54 -20.44
C ARG A 136 25.31 9.49 -21.64
N CYS A 137 24.19 9.39 -22.39
CA CYS A 137 23.91 10.31 -23.48
C CYS A 137 23.75 11.76 -23.00
N LEU A 138 23.09 12.00 -21.87
CA LEU A 138 22.91 13.34 -21.30
C LEU A 138 24.25 14.02 -20.98
N VAL A 139 25.20 13.30 -20.40
CA VAL A 139 26.52 13.87 -20.05
C VAL A 139 27.47 13.94 -21.24
N HIS A 140 27.17 13.23 -22.33
CA HIS A 140 28.04 13.27 -23.53
C HIS A 140 28.05 14.65 -24.18
N PRO A 141 29.21 15.25 -24.47
CA PRO A 141 29.33 16.65 -24.92
C PRO A 141 28.42 17.03 -26.09
N LYS A 142 28.36 16.18 -27.12
CA LYS A 142 27.55 16.43 -28.31
C LYS A 142 26.13 15.86 -28.21
N ALA A 143 25.99 14.59 -27.86
CA ALA A 143 24.70 13.91 -27.87
C ALA A 143 23.70 14.49 -26.84
N GLY A 144 24.18 14.98 -25.72
CA GLY A 144 23.33 15.56 -24.64
C GLY A 144 23.21 17.09 -24.69
N ALA A 145 23.82 17.78 -25.66
CA ALA A 145 23.91 19.25 -25.63
C ALA A 145 22.54 19.92 -25.61
N GLU A 146 21.64 19.53 -26.48
CA GLU A 146 20.28 20.12 -26.54
C GLU A 146 19.44 19.76 -25.32
N ALA A 147 19.56 18.53 -24.80
CA ALA A 147 18.88 18.12 -23.57
C ALA A 147 19.35 18.94 -22.35
N ARG A 148 20.67 19.18 -22.22
CA ARG A 148 21.22 20.05 -21.17
C ARG A 148 20.75 21.50 -21.32
N ALA A 149 20.72 22.04 -22.55
CA ALA A 149 20.18 23.38 -22.80
C ALA A 149 18.68 23.47 -22.41
N MET A 150 17.89 22.41 -22.64
CA MET A 150 16.49 22.35 -22.20
C MET A 150 16.39 22.29 -20.67
N ILE A 151 17.22 21.50 -20.00
CA ILE A 151 17.29 21.44 -18.53
C ILE A 151 17.56 22.82 -17.96
N GLU A 152 18.57 23.51 -18.48
CA GLU A 152 18.94 24.87 -18.10
C GLU A 152 17.81 25.87 -18.34
N LYS A 153 17.23 25.86 -19.56
CA LYS A 153 16.08 26.71 -19.91
C LYS A 153 14.88 26.51 -18.97
N ARG A 154 14.68 25.29 -18.52
CA ARG A 154 13.62 24.93 -17.58
C ARG A 154 13.97 25.18 -16.12
N GLY A 155 15.22 25.51 -15.81
CA GLY A 155 15.69 25.73 -14.45
C GLY A 155 15.68 24.47 -13.59
N ILE A 156 15.80 23.28 -14.19
CA ILE A 156 15.90 22.02 -13.45
C ILE A 156 17.31 21.90 -12.88
N SER A 157 17.44 21.80 -11.57
CA SER A 157 18.73 21.69 -10.90
C SER A 157 19.42 20.36 -11.17
N GLN A 158 20.75 20.34 -11.01
CA GLN A 158 21.52 19.10 -11.12
C GLN A 158 21.07 18.06 -10.08
N GLU A 159 20.70 18.48 -8.88
CA GLU A 159 20.14 17.62 -7.85
C GLU A 159 18.87 16.91 -8.33
N MET A 160 17.97 17.63 -9.00
CA MET A 160 16.74 17.04 -9.56
C MET A 160 17.04 16.12 -10.74
N VAL A 161 18.02 16.44 -11.59
CA VAL A 161 18.48 15.55 -12.67
C VAL A 161 18.93 14.21 -12.12
N GLU A 162 19.70 14.21 -11.02
CA GLU A 162 20.19 13.00 -10.37
C GLU A 162 19.07 12.26 -9.62
N THR A 163 18.25 13.01 -8.86
CA THR A 163 17.15 12.46 -8.05
C THR A 163 16.13 11.72 -8.89
N PHE A 164 15.75 12.29 -10.03
CA PHE A 164 14.78 11.69 -10.94
C PHE A 164 15.42 10.83 -12.04
N GLY A 165 16.74 10.76 -12.12
CA GLY A 165 17.46 9.96 -13.11
C GLY A 165 17.28 10.42 -14.55
N ILE A 166 17.11 11.74 -14.76
CA ILE A 166 16.85 12.34 -16.06
C ILE A 166 17.98 11.98 -17.04
N GLY A 167 17.62 11.69 -18.28
CA GLY A 167 18.55 11.32 -19.35
C GLY A 167 18.26 12.03 -20.67
N ALA A 168 18.95 11.63 -21.73
CA ALA A 168 18.72 12.11 -23.09
C ALA A 168 18.71 10.96 -24.09
N ALA A 169 17.70 10.94 -24.96
CA ALA A 169 17.72 10.14 -26.18
C ALA A 169 18.29 10.99 -27.30
N PRO A 170 19.43 10.60 -27.92
CA PRO A 170 20.08 11.37 -28.96
C PRO A 170 19.27 11.40 -30.24
N ASN A 171 19.61 12.32 -31.14
CA ASN A 171 19.03 12.41 -32.47
C ASN A 171 19.62 11.32 -33.37
N GLY A 172 19.04 10.13 -33.36
CA GLY A 172 19.47 8.97 -34.11
C GLY A 172 18.41 7.88 -34.09
N TRP A 173 18.48 6.94 -35.06
CA TRP A 173 17.45 5.93 -35.24
C TRP A 173 17.66 4.64 -34.43
N ASP A 174 18.90 4.33 -34.06
CA ASP A 174 19.26 3.00 -33.54
C ASP A 174 20.40 3.04 -32.50
N GLY A 175 20.61 4.17 -31.84
CA GLY A 175 21.69 4.34 -30.87
C GLY A 175 21.56 3.39 -29.67
N LEU A 176 20.36 3.21 -29.12
CA LEU A 176 20.09 2.24 -28.06
C LEU A 176 20.22 0.81 -28.60
N VAL A 177 19.67 0.52 -29.79
CA VAL A 177 19.81 -0.80 -30.45
C VAL A 177 21.28 -1.18 -30.58
N GLN A 178 22.13 -0.28 -31.13
CA GLN A 178 23.57 -0.54 -31.29
C GLN A 178 24.29 -0.74 -29.96
N SER A 179 23.92 0.05 -28.96
CA SER A 179 24.46 -0.11 -27.58
C SER A 179 24.09 -1.45 -26.98
N THR A 180 22.85 -1.91 -27.18
CA THR A 180 22.32 -3.20 -26.73
C THR A 180 23.08 -4.36 -27.38
N LEU A 181 23.22 -4.34 -28.69
CA LEU A 181 23.95 -5.36 -29.46
C LEU A 181 25.43 -5.43 -29.04
N LYS A 182 26.07 -4.28 -28.87
CA LYS A 182 27.47 -4.20 -28.44
C LYS A 182 27.68 -4.77 -27.03
N ALA A 183 26.66 -4.63 -26.14
CA ALA A 183 26.69 -5.19 -24.79
C ALA A 183 26.33 -6.68 -24.73
N GLY A 184 25.92 -7.28 -25.86
CA GLY A 184 25.55 -8.69 -25.95
C GLY A 184 24.15 -9.02 -25.37
N HIS A 185 23.29 -8.01 -25.19
CA HIS A 185 21.92 -8.25 -24.73
C HIS A 185 20.98 -8.64 -25.88
N PRO A 186 19.99 -9.50 -25.65
CA PRO A 186 18.98 -9.85 -26.65
C PRO A 186 18.06 -8.65 -26.94
N VAL A 187 17.95 -8.24 -28.20
CA VAL A 187 17.13 -7.09 -28.62
C VAL A 187 15.63 -7.32 -28.32
N ASP A 188 15.18 -8.58 -28.31
CA ASP A 188 13.79 -8.94 -28.00
C ASP A 188 13.36 -8.49 -26.59
N ALA A 189 14.27 -8.49 -25.62
CA ALA A 189 13.99 -7.97 -24.29
C ALA A 189 13.66 -6.46 -24.31
N PHE A 190 14.36 -5.70 -25.15
CA PHE A 190 14.12 -4.26 -25.36
C PHE A 190 12.85 -4.00 -26.18
N ALA A 191 12.52 -4.89 -27.10
CA ALA A 191 11.24 -4.85 -27.81
C ALA A 191 10.07 -5.16 -26.86
N GLY A 192 10.21 -6.17 -26.00
CA GLY A 192 9.24 -6.47 -24.95
C GLY A 192 9.04 -5.33 -23.93
N ALA A 193 10.12 -4.60 -23.60
CA ALA A 193 10.07 -3.38 -22.78
C ALA A 193 9.58 -2.13 -23.54
N GLN A 194 9.22 -2.25 -24.82
CA GLN A 194 8.76 -1.15 -25.70
C GLN A 194 9.79 -0.02 -25.88
N LEU A 195 11.09 -0.35 -25.82
CA LEU A 195 12.20 0.59 -26.01
C LEU A 195 12.67 0.66 -27.45
N VAL A 196 12.48 -0.44 -28.19
CA VAL A 196 12.83 -0.57 -29.61
C VAL A 196 11.69 -1.22 -30.37
N ARG A 197 11.61 -0.98 -31.67
CA ARG A 197 10.62 -1.58 -32.57
C ARG A 197 11.28 -2.16 -33.81
N ALA A 198 10.73 -3.27 -34.31
CA ALA A 198 11.12 -3.84 -35.58
C ALA A 198 10.79 -2.86 -36.74
N ARG A 199 11.63 -2.84 -37.78
CA ARG A 199 11.38 -2.08 -39.01
C ARG A 199 10.43 -2.88 -39.90
N ASP A 200 9.47 -2.20 -40.50
CA ASP A 200 8.50 -2.83 -41.42
C ASP A 200 9.18 -3.34 -42.71
N GLN A 201 10.28 -2.69 -43.11
CA GLN A 201 11.05 -3.04 -44.32
C GLN A 201 12.55 -3.01 -44.02
N GLY A 202 13.31 -3.92 -44.63
CA GLY A 202 14.78 -3.93 -44.54
C GLY A 202 15.37 -4.64 -43.32
N GLY A 203 14.55 -5.19 -42.41
CA GLY A 203 15.01 -5.90 -41.21
C GLY A 203 15.65 -4.99 -40.16
N GLY A 204 15.91 -5.54 -38.97
CA GLY A 204 16.47 -4.82 -37.82
C GLY A 204 15.46 -4.02 -37.01
N HIS A 205 15.96 -3.22 -36.06
CA HIS A 205 15.14 -2.47 -35.09
C HIS A 205 15.51 -0.99 -35.10
N TYR A 206 14.65 -0.16 -34.53
CA TYR A 206 14.89 1.27 -34.30
C TYR A 206 14.46 1.67 -32.91
N ASP A 207 15.05 2.74 -32.36
CA ASP A 207 14.76 3.27 -31.03
C ASP A 207 13.40 3.96 -31.02
N VAL A 208 12.57 3.66 -30.01
CA VAL A 208 11.26 4.32 -29.79
C VAL A 208 11.47 5.79 -29.41
N PHE A 209 12.41 6.03 -28.51
CA PHE A 209 12.72 7.38 -28.04
C PHE A 209 13.92 7.95 -28.83
N ARG A 210 13.69 9.04 -29.51
CA ARG A 210 14.69 9.74 -30.33
C ARG A 210 14.54 11.24 -30.13
N HIS A 211 15.68 11.95 -30.00
CA HIS A 211 15.74 13.39 -29.84
C HIS A 211 14.82 13.91 -28.72
N ARG A 212 14.94 13.32 -27.51
CA ARG A 212 14.08 13.63 -26.37
C ARG A 212 14.86 13.77 -25.07
N LEU A 213 14.37 14.67 -24.18
CA LEU A 213 14.71 14.65 -22.76
C LEU A 213 13.93 13.51 -22.12
N MET A 214 14.62 12.60 -21.41
CA MET A 214 14.08 11.36 -20.90
C MET A 214 13.80 11.41 -19.40
N PHE A 215 12.62 10.96 -19.01
CA PHE A 215 12.15 10.86 -17.64
C PHE A 215 11.87 9.39 -17.33
N PRO A 216 12.69 8.71 -16.51
CA PRO A 216 12.43 7.33 -16.13
C PRO A 216 11.21 7.27 -15.20
N ILE A 217 10.35 6.30 -15.45
CA ILE A 217 9.17 6.00 -14.63
C ILE A 217 9.51 4.80 -13.76
N HIS A 218 9.33 4.95 -12.45
CA HIS A 218 9.70 3.95 -11.46
C HIS A 218 8.46 3.26 -10.88
N ASP A 219 8.61 2.00 -10.52
CA ASP A 219 7.67 1.33 -9.63
C ASP A 219 7.85 1.81 -8.17
N GLN A 220 7.03 1.31 -7.25
CA GLN A 220 7.11 1.66 -5.83
C GLN A 220 8.43 1.23 -5.17
N GLY A 221 9.10 0.21 -5.70
CA GLY A 221 10.43 -0.25 -5.26
C GLY A 221 11.61 0.50 -5.86
N GLY A 222 11.36 1.53 -6.68
CA GLY A 222 12.41 2.35 -7.31
C GLY A 222 13.04 1.75 -8.56
N ARG A 223 12.51 0.64 -9.11
CA ARG A 223 12.99 0.06 -10.36
C ARG A 223 12.38 0.79 -11.55
N VAL A 224 13.16 1.05 -12.58
CA VAL A 224 12.64 1.66 -13.82
C VAL A 224 11.80 0.66 -14.59
N ILE A 225 10.57 1.02 -14.87
CA ILE A 225 9.57 0.19 -15.57
C ILE A 225 9.16 0.76 -16.93
N ALA A 226 9.42 2.04 -17.18
CA ALA A 226 9.07 2.74 -18.42
C ALA A 226 9.78 4.09 -18.50
N PHE A 227 9.51 4.84 -19.57
CA PHE A 227 10.01 6.19 -19.76
C PHE A 227 8.95 7.13 -20.32
N GLY A 228 9.05 8.41 -19.94
CA GLY A 228 8.49 9.53 -20.65
C GLY A 228 9.59 10.27 -21.41
N GLY A 229 9.27 10.81 -22.57
CA GLY A 229 10.22 11.58 -23.37
C GLY A 229 9.62 12.89 -23.87
N ARG A 230 10.20 14.05 -23.48
CA ARG A 230 9.83 15.35 -24.01
C ARG A 230 10.65 15.67 -25.24
N ARG A 231 10.01 16.09 -26.35
CA ARG A 231 10.70 16.49 -27.57
C ARG A 231 11.71 17.63 -27.33
N LEU A 232 12.85 17.58 -28.00
CA LEU A 232 13.87 18.63 -28.01
C LEU A 232 13.70 19.61 -29.20
N SER A 233 13.03 19.17 -30.27
CA SER A 233 12.67 20.00 -31.42
C SER A 233 11.16 20.18 -31.54
N GLU A 234 10.73 21.35 -32.05
CA GLU A 234 9.32 21.61 -32.37
C GLU A 234 8.82 20.85 -33.62
N ASP A 235 9.71 20.29 -34.41
CA ASP A 235 9.35 19.51 -35.61
C ASP A 235 8.67 18.18 -35.28
N ASP A 236 8.86 17.65 -34.04
CA ASP A 236 8.15 16.46 -33.57
C ASP A 236 6.73 16.85 -33.09
N PRO A 237 5.66 16.33 -33.70
CA PRO A 237 4.30 16.68 -33.34
C PRO A 237 3.94 16.30 -31.88
N ALA A 238 4.57 15.24 -31.35
CA ALA A 238 4.30 14.74 -30.00
C ALA A 238 5.16 15.45 -28.95
N LYS A 239 4.63 16.48 -28.29
CA LYS A 239 5.31 17.21 -27.19
C LYS A 239 5.84 16.25 -26.12
N TYR A 240 5.05 15.25 -25.72
CA TYR A 240 5.43 14.16 -24.85
C TYR A 240 5.13 12.81 -25.49
N LEU A 241 6.01 11.86 -25.29
CA LEU A 241 5.87 10.47 -25.70
C LEU A 241 6.12 9.59 -24.48
N ASN A 242 5.15 8.77 -24.10
CA ASN A 242 5.30 7.80 -23.02
C ASN A 242 5.48 6.39 -23.60
N SER A 243 6.21 5.53 -22.88
CA SER A 243 6.26 4.12 -23.23
C SER A 243 4.84 3.58 -23.43
N PRO A 244 4.63 2.75 -24.45
CA PRO A 244 3.44 1.90 -24.50
C PRO A 244 3.36 0.96 -23.30
N GLU A 245 2.19 0.32 -23.09
CA GLU A 245 2.02 -0.71 -22.09
C GLU A 245 2.98 -1.89 -22.35
N SER A 246 3.50 -2.48 -21.26
CA SER A 246 4.47 -3.57 -21.31
C SER A 246 4.19 -4.58 -20.18
N PRO A 247 4.85 -5.74 -20.13
CA PRO A 247 4.70 -6.68 -19.02
C PRO A 247 4.98 -6.10 -17.64
N VAL A 248 5.71 -4.96 -17.55
CA VAL A 248 6.09 -4.29 -16.29
C VAL A 248 5.43 -2.94 -16.10
N PHE A 249 4.74 -2.39 -17.10
CA PHE A 249 4.20 -1.04 -17.08
C PHE A 249 2.76 -0.96 -17.56
N LYS A 250 1.88 -0.45 -16.72
CA LYS A 250 0.48 -0.11 -17.02
C LYS A 250 0.23 1.33 -16.56
N LYS A 251 -0.08 2.23 -17.48
CA LYS A 251 -0.23 3.68 -17.20
C LYS A 251 -1.28 3.98 -16.13
N SER A 252 -2.39 3.24 -16.14
CA SER A 252 -3.49 3.43 -15.19
C SER A 252 -3.14 3.06 -13.75
N GLY A 253 -2.05 2.35 -13.52
CA GLY A 253 -1.63 1.87 -12.20
C GLY A 253 -0.33 2.49 -11.68
N VAL A 254 0.18 3.56 -12.32
CA VAL A 254 1.47 4.17 -11.96
C VAL A 254 1.36 5.69 -11.90
N LEU A 255 1.87 6.26 -10.81
CA LEU A 255 2.04 7.71 -10.66
C LEU A 255 3.54 8.07 -10.75
N TYR A 256 3.88 9.04 -11.60
CA TYR A 256 5.24 9.54 -11.72
C TYR A 256 5.73 10.17 -10.41
N GLY A 257 6.93 9.84 -10.01
CA GLY A 257 7.55 10.37 -8.81
C GLY A 257 7.08 9.73 -7.50
N LEU A 258 6.09 8.80 -7.50
CA LEU A 258 5.51 8.20 -6.30
C LEU A 258 6.57 7.55 -5.40
N TRP A 259 7.53 6.84 -5.98
CA TRP A 259 8.65 6.26 -5.25
C TRP A 259 9.41 7.30 -4.41
N LYS A 260 9.70 8.47 -4.97
CA LYS A 260 10.37 9.58 -4.26
C LYS A 260 9.44 10.30 -3.29
N ALA A 261 8.17 10.49 -3.69
CA ALA A 261 7.20 11.25 -2.93
C ALA A 261 6.66 10.51 -1.69
N SER A 262 6.75 9.19 -1.63
CA SER A 262 6.11 8.36 -0.60
C SER A 262 6.47 8.79 0.83
N THR A 263 7.73 9.11 1.10
CA THR A 263 8.16 9.63 2.41
C THR A 263 7.61 11.03 2.70
N GLY A 264 7.62 11.92 1.70
CA GLY A 264 7.04 13.26 1.80
C GLY A 264 5.53 13.23 2.05
N ILE A 265 4.81 12.37 1.33
CA ILE A 265 3.37 12.16 1.47
C ILE A 265 3.03 11.71 2.91
N ARG A 266 3.73 10.71 3.45
CA ARG A 266 3.50 10.26 4.83
C ARG A 266 3.81 11.33 5.85
N LYS A 267 4.88 12.09 5.65
CA LYS A 267 5.28 13.18 6.56
C LYS A 267 4.26 14.31 6.61
N THR A 268 3.70 14.68 5.46
CA THR A 268 2.72 15.77 5.36
C THR A 268 1.28 15.31 5.58
N GLY A 269 1.00 14.00 5.45
CA GLY A 269 -0.34 13.42 5.53
C GLY A 269 -1.20 13.64 4.28
N PHE A 270 -0.66 14.28 3.23
CA PHE A 270 -1.38 14.50 1.98
C PHE A 270 -0.46 14.39 0.75
N CYS A 271 -1.09 14.19 -0.42
CA CYS A 271 -0.41 14.12 -1.71
C CYS A 271 -0.89 15.23 -2.64
N ILE A 272 0.03 15.85 -3.37
CA ILE A 272 -0.26 16.77 -4.47
C ILE A 272 -0.15 15.97 -5.76
N VAL A 273 -1.18 16.02 -6.61
CA VAL A 273 -1.20 15.34 -7.91
C VAL A 273 -1.22 16.37 -9.02
N THR A 274 -0.19 16.39 -9.84
CA THR A 274 -0.04 17.28 -11.01
C THR A 274 -0.27 16.51 -12.32
N GLU A 275 -0.27 17.20 -13.46
CA GLU A 275 -0.49 16.59 -14.77
C GLU A 275 0.80 16.05 -15.41
N GLY A 276 1.97 16.65 -15.11
CA GLY A 276 3.18 16.42 -15.87
C GLY A 276 4.46 16.17 -15.09
N TYR A 277 5.47 15.65 -15.79
CA TYR A 277 6.81 15.37 -15.28
C TYR A 277 7.50 16.62 -14.73
N THR A 278 7.48 17.70 -15.51
CA THR A 278 8.16 18.95 -15.18
C THR A 278 7.54 19.64 -13.96
N ASP A 279 6.23 19.56 -13.81
CA ASP A 279 5.48 20.15 -12.70
C ASP A 279 5.83 19.44 -11.40
N THR A 280 5.84 18.10 -11.42
CA THR A 280 6.30 17.30 -10.28
C THR A 280 7.73 17.64 -9.89
N ILE A 281 8.65 17.72 -10.86
CA ILE A 281 10.06 18.04 -10.61
C ILE A 281 10.20 19.45 -10.03
N ALA A 282 9.47 20.45 -10.57
CA ALA A 282 9.46 21.81 -10.06
C ALA A 282 8.93 21.88 -8.62
N CYS A 283 7.86 21.16 -8.30
CA CYS A 283 7.34 21.04 -6.95
C CYS A 283 8.38 20.43 -6.00
N HIS A 284 9.02 19.32 -6.37
CA HIS A 284 10.07 18.70 -5.55
C HIS A 284 11.25 19.66 -5.33
N GLN A 285 11.69 20.37 -6.37
CA GLN A 285 12.75 21.36 -6.31
C GLN A 285 12.41 22.53 -5.36
N ALA A 286 11.14 22.93 -5.32
CA ALA A 286 10.64 23.95 -4.40
C ALA A 286 10.38 23.42 -2.97
N GLY A 287 10.63 22.12 -2.70
CA GLY A 287 10.48 21.50 -1.40
C GLY A 287 9.11 20.85 -1.14
N PHE A 288 8.22 20.80 -2.12
CA PHE A 288 6.95 20.05 -2.05
C PHE A 288 7.17 18.59 -2.47
N THR A 289 7.90 17.86 -1.63
CA THR A 289 8.35 16.49 -1.92
C THR A 289 7.24 15.45 -1.87
N ASN A 290 6.01 15.83 -1.54
CA ASN A 290 4.80 15.02 -1.55
C ASN A 290 4.01 15.12 -2.87
N THR A 291 4.66 15.50 -3.97
CA THR A 291 4.04 15.70 -5.29
C THR A 291 4.30 14.51 -6.21
N VAL A 292 3.26 14.10 -6.94
CA VAL A 292 3.29 13.07 -7.99
C VAL A 292 2.58 13.57 -9.26
N ALA A 293 2.73 12.87 -10.39
CA ALA A 293 1.93 13.19 -11.57
C ALA A 293 1.25 11.96 -12.16
N THR A 294 0.14 12.21 -12.88
CA THR A 294 -0.41 11.25 -13.84
C THR A 294 0.48 11.22 -15.10
N LEU A 295 0.34 10.16 -15.91
CA LEU A 295 1.22 9.93 -17.06
C LEU A 295 0.53 10.29 -18.41
N GLY A 296 -0.13 11.46 -18.44
CA GLY A 296 -0.93 11.86 -19.59
C GLY A 296 -2.20 11.01 -19.76
N THR A 297 -2.70 10.48 -18.67
CA THR A 297 -4.00 9.78 -18.55
C THR A 297 -4.82 10.44 -17.46
N ALA A 298 -6.15 10.27 -17.52
CA ALA A 298 -7.00 10.67 -16.41
C ALA A 298 -6.61 9.95 -15.11
N PHE A 299 -6.90 10.57 -13.98
CA PHE A 299 -6.75 9.94 -12.68
C PHE A 299 -7.66 8.70 -12.58
N THR A 300 -7.16 7.59 -12.04
CA THR A 300 -7.85 6.29 -12.03
C THR A 300 -8.15 5.80 -10.60
N THR A 301 -9.01 4.78 -10.49
CA THR A 301 -9.27 4.08 -9.22
C THR A 301 -8.03 3.38 -8.68
N GLU A 302 -7.17 2.88 -9.56
CA GLU A 302 -5.88 2.30 -9.17
C GLU A 302 -4.95 3.35 -8.56
N HIS A 303 -4.91 4.57 -9.12
CA HIS A 303 -4.17 5.70 -8.53
C HIS A 303 -4.71 6.08 -7.14
N ALA A 304 -6.04 6.12 -6.99
CA ALA A 304 -6.67 6.36 -5.69
C ALA A 304 -6.29 5.28 -4.66
N ALA A 305 -6.32 4.00 -5.07
CA ALA A 305 -5.93 2.89 -4.20
C ALA A 305 -4.46 2.94 -3.76
N LEU A 306 -3.54 3.38 -4.64
CA LEU A 306 -2.14 3.60 -4.29
C LEU A 306 -1.99 4.70 -3.23
N LEU A 307 -2.63 5.87 -3.45
CA LEU A 307 -2.49 7.02 -2.56
C LEU A 307 -3.17 6.81 -1.21
N ARG A 308 -4.31 6.10 -1.16
CA ARG A 308 -5.02 5.75 0.07
C ARG A 308 -4.16 4.99 1.09
N ARG A 309 -3.17 4.21 0.61
CA ARG A 309 -2.20 3.51 1.48
C ARG A 309 -1.18 4.46 2.11
N LEU A 310 -1.02 5.67 1.58
CA LEU A 310 0.02 6.62 1.95
C LEU A 310 -0.51 7.85 2.69
N CYS A 311 -1.72 8.30 2.39
CA CYS A 311 -2.34 9.49 2.96
C CYS A 311 -3.86 9.39 3.00
N SER A 312 -4.48 10.26 3.80
CA SER A 312 -5.94 10.42 3.87
C SER A 312 -6.46 11.58 3.01
N ARG A 313 -5.57 12.48 2.53
CA ARG A 313 -5.94 13.67 1.76
C ARG A 313 -5.12 13.77 0.47
N ILE A 314 -5.78 14.18 -0.62
CA ILE A 314 -5.15 14.50 -1.91
C ILE A 314 -5.58 15.89 -2.36
N VAL A 315 -4.64 16.63 -2.94
CA VAL A 315 -4.90 17.88 -3.65
C VAL A 315 -4.61 17.64 -5.12
N LEU A 316 -5.64 17.65 -5.95
CA LEU A 316 -5.52 17.58 -7.40
C LEU A 316 -5.26 18.97 -7.96
N LEU A 317 -4.17 19.13 -8.65
CA LEU A 317 -3.75 20.39 -9.24
C LEU A 317 -3.85 20.31 -10.76
N PHE A 318 -4.75 21.11 -11.32
CA PHE A 318 -5.03 21.15 -12.75
C PHE A 318 -4.68 22.52 -13.34
N ASP A 319 -4.30 22.49 -14.60
CA ASP A 319 -4.15 23.71 -15.39
C ASP A 319 -5.52 24.38 -15.58
N GLY A 320 -5.56 25.72 -15.65
CA GLY A 320 -6.82 26.47 -15.76
C GLY A 320 -7.39 26.52 -17.18
N ASP A 321 -6.94 25.68 -18.09
CA ASP A 321 -7.48 25.56 -19.44
C ASP A 321 -8.65 24.57 -19.51
N GLU A 322 -9.32 24.51 -20.67
CA GLU A 322 -10.48 23.62 -20.87
C GLU A 322 -10.13 22.12 -20.70
N ALA A 323 -8.90 21.73 -21.05
CA ALA A 323 -8.45 20.36 -20.89
C ALA A 323 -8.27 19.99 -19.42
N GLY A 324 -7.64 20.87 -18.61
CA GLY A 324 -7.47 20.70 -17.18
C GLY A 324 -8.82 20.70 -16.43
N LEU A 325 -9.77 21.57 -16.78
CA LEU A 325 -11.12 21.55 -16.22
C LEU A 325 -11.86 20.25 -16.54
N THR A 326 -11.72 19.74 -17.77
CA THR A 326 -12.28 18.43 -18.17
C THR A 326 -11.63 17.28 -17.40
N ALA A 327 -10.31 17.36 -17.16
CA ALA A 327 -9.58 16.36 -16.37
C ALA A 327 -10.03 16.39 -14.90
N ALA A 328 -10.25 17.58 -14.32
CA ALA A 328 -10.81 17.75 -12.99
C ALA A 328 -12.20 17.10 -12.86
N ASP A 329 -13.12 17.39 -13.79
CA ASP A 329 -14.46 16.81 -13.78
C ASP A 329 -14.44 15.26 -13.88
N ARG A 330 -13.51 14.68 -14.65
CA ARG A 330 -13.31 13.21 -14.71
C ARG A 330 -12.77 12.64 -13.42
N ALA A 331 -11.78 13.32 -12.80
CA ALA A 331 -11.19 12.90 -11.54
C ALA A 331 -12.23 12.91 -10.40
N VAL A 332 -13.13 13.89 -10.39
CA VAL A 332 -14.28 13.93 -9.45
C VAL A 332 -15.11 12.64 -9.55
N GLY A 333 -15.40 12.16 -10.77
CA GLY A 333 -16.17 10.93 -10.97
C GLY A 333 -15.50 9.68 -10.43
N VAL A 334 -14.17 9.62 -10.46
CA VAL A 334 -13.40 8.50 -9.92
C VAL A 334 -13.31 8.56 -8.39
N LEU A 335 -13.15 9.76 -7.84
CA LEU A 335 -12.80 9.97 -6.43
C LEU A 335 -14.01 10.19 -5.52
N PHE A 336 -15.19 10.47 -6.09
CA PHE A 336 -16.39 10.80 -5.32
C PHE A 336 -16.76 9.75 -4.26
N ALA A 337 -16.64 8.46 -4.59
CA ALA A 337 -16.95 7.35 -3.69
C ALA A 337 -15.72 6.80 -2.93
N GLU A 338 -14.54 7.35 -3.15
CA GLU A 338 -13.34 6.89 -2.45
C GLU A 338 -13.26 7.51 -1.03
N PRO A 339 -12.81 6.75 -0.02
CA PRO A 339 -12.66 7.25 1.35
C PRO A 339 -11.41 8.10 1.51
N LEU A 340 -11.31 9.17 0.73
CA LEU A 340 -10.22 10.14 0.71
C LEU A 340 -10.80 11.56 0.82
N ASP A 341 -10.12 12.43 1.55
CA ASP A 341 -10.35 13.87 1.52
C ASP A 341 -9.73 14.44 0.24
N VAL A 342 -10.56 14.84 -0.72
CA VAL A 342 -10.12 15.30 -2.03
C VAL A 342 -10.38 16.78 -2.19
N GLN A 343 -9.32 17.51 -2.48
CA GLN A 343 -9.36 18.94 -2.78
C GLN A 343 -8.90 19.19 -4.21
N ILE A 344 -9.44 20.22 -4.83
CA ILE A 344 -9.14 20.62 -6.20
C ILE A 344 -8.59 22.05 -6.19
N ALA A 345 -7.43 22.21 -6.79
CA ALA A 345 -6.80 23.49 -7.04
C ALA A 345 -6.68 23.70 -8.56
N ILE A 346 -7.07 24.88 -9.05
CA ILE A 346 -7.01 25.24 -10.46
C ILE A 346 -6.04 26.40 -10.64
N LEU A 347 -5.08 26.26 -11.54
CA LEU A 347 -4.16 27.33 -11.96
C LEU A 347 -4.75 28.11 -13.15
N ASP A 348 -5.69 28.98 -12.87
CA ASP A 348 -6.42 29.80 -13.87
C ASP A 348 -5.67 31.07 -14.30
N GLY A 349 -4.44 31.27 -13.86
CA GLY A 349 -3.63 32.47 -14.07
C GLY A 349 -3.81 33.56 -13.02
N SER A 350 -4.77 33.46 -12.10
CA SER A 350 -4.98 34.41 -10.99
C SER A 350 -3.74 34.53 -10.10
N HIS A 351 -2.94 33.47 -10.00
CA HIS A 351 -1.69 33.44 -9.25
C HIS A 351 -0.46 33.91 -10.06
N GLY A 352 -0.65 34.36 -11.31
CA GLY A 352 0.40 34.91 -12.18
C GLY A 352 1.10 33.87 -13.06
N ALA A 353 0.62 32.61 -13.08
CA ALA A 353 1.14 31.54 -13.92
C ALA A 353 0.01 30.55 -14.27
N LYS A 354 0.20 29.74 -15.30
CA LYS A 354 -0.77 28.76 -15.80
C LYS A 354 -0.45 27.31 -15.43
N ASP A 355 0.80 27.05 -15.06
CA ASP A 355 1.25 25.74 -14.61
C ASP A 355 2.17 25.85 -13.38
N PRO A 356 2.37 24.77 -12.61
CA PRO A 356 3.20 24.77 -11.40
C PRO A 356 4.66 25.15 -11.67
N ASP A 357 5.23 24.70 -12.80
CA ASP A 357 6.62 24.99 -13.19
C ASP A 357 6.84 26.51 -13.34
N ASP A 358 5.91 27.20 -14.02
CA ASP A 358 5.99 28.65 -14.20
C ASP A 358 5.70 29.41 -12.90
N LEU A 359 4.72 28.96 -12.08
CA LEU A 359 4.40 29.61 -10.80
C LEU A 359 5.59 29.57 -9.84
N LEU A 360 6.24 28.42 -9.70
CA LEU A 360 7.33 28.23 -8.75
C LEU A 360 8.63 28.96 -9.14
N LYS A 361 8.76 29.43 -10.37
CA LYS A 361 9.87 30.29 -10.82
C LYS A 361 9.71 31.75 -10.45
N LEU A 362 8.51 32.20 -10.07
CA LEU A 362 8.28 33.57 -9.60
C LEU A 362 9.01 33.83 -8.29
N LYS A 363 9.38 35.08 -8.03
CA LYS A 363 10.13 35.48 -6.83
C LYS A 363 9.44 35.06 -5.51
N ASP A 364 8.11 35.08 -5.48
CA ASP A 364 7.24 34.67 -4.37
C ASP A 364 6.42 33.40 -4.69
N GLY A 365 6.85 32.64 -5.72
CA GLY A 365 6.12 31.50 -6.27
C GLY A 365 5.82 30.43 -5.23
N ARG A 366 6.78 30.13 -4.34
CA ARG A 366 6.55 29.15 -3.26
C ARG A 366 5.43 29.58 -2.30
N ALA A 367 5.39 30.87 -1.93
CA ALA A 367 4.35 31.38 -1.04
C ALA A 367 2.97 31.34 -1.73
N ARG A 368 2.90 31.74 -3.00
CA ARG A 368 1.67 31.67 -3.81
C ARG A 368 1.19 30.22 -4.00
N PHE A 369 2.12 29.32 -4.25
CA PHE A 369 1.78 27.88 -4.38
C PHE A 369 1.25 27.32 -3.06
N THR A 370 1.85 27.69 -1.92
CA THR A 370 1.35 27.31 -0.60
C THR A 370 -0.08 27.83 -0.38
N GLN A 371 -0.31 29.12 -0.66
CA GLN A 371 -1.63 29.74 -0.53
C GLN A 371 -2.68 29.04 -1.42
N MET A 372 -2.33 28.75 -2.66
CA MET A 372 -3.20 28.01 -3.59
C MET A 372 -3.58 26.63 -3.05
N LEU A 373 -2.65 25.91 -2.42
CA LEU A 373 -2.95 24.63 -1.79
C LEU A 373 -3.84 24.76 -0.55
N GLU A 374 -3.71 25.85 0.20
CA GLU A 374 -4.57 26.17 1.36
C GLU A 374 -5.98 26.57 0.91
N ASP A 375 -6.09 27.27 -0.23
CA ASP A 375 -7.35 27.71 -0.84
C ASP A 375 -8.01 26.63 -1.70
N ALA A 376 -7.41 25.45 -1.82
CA ALA A 376 -7.94 24.34 -2.62
C ALA A 376 -9.35 23.96 -2.16
N GLU A 377 -10.26 23.88 -3.12
CA GLU A 377 -11.68 23.68 -2.91
C GLU A 377 -12.02 22.21 -2.65
N ASP A 378 -12.86 21.88 -1.68
CA ASP A 378 -13.39 20.52 -1.49
C ASP A 378 -14.04 20.01 -2.79
N LEU A 379 -13.89 18.72 -3.08
CA LEU A 379 -14.39 18.07 -4.30
C LEU A 379 -15.88 18.34 -4.55
N LEU A 380 -16.72 18.27 -3.50
CA LEU A 380 -18.14 18.53 -3.62
C LEU A 380 -18.44 20.00 -3.84
N ALA A 381 -17.73 20.90 -3.13
CA ALA A 381 -17.85 22.33 -3.30
C ALA A 381 -17.50 22.73 -4.74
N TYR A 382 -16.38 22.23 -5.27
CA TYR A 382 -16.00 22.39 -6.68
C TYR A 382 -17.10 21.92 -7.63
N ARG A 383 -17.61 20.70 -7.42
CA ARG A 383 -18.66 20.11 -8.27
C ARG A 383 -19.93 20.96 -8.29
N PHE A 384 -20.39 21.43 -7.14
CA PHE A 384 -21.59 22.26 -7.03
C PHE A 384 -21.38 23.67 -7.58
N ARG A 385 -20.19 24.25 -7.43
CA ARG A 385 -19.86 25.53 -8.07
C ARG A 385 -19.94 25.39 -9.60
N ARG A 386 -19.31 24.36 -10.17
CA ARG A 386 -19.37 24.06 -11.60
C ARG A 386 -20.81 23.81 -12.09
N LEU A 387 -21.60 23.09 -11.31
CA LEU A 387 -23.02 22.88 -11.62
C LEU A 387 -23.77 24.22 -11.63
N LYS A 388 -23.60 25.07 -10.62
CA LYS A 388 -24.22 26.36 -10.53
C LYS A 388 -23.85 27.26 -11.72
N GLU A 389 -22.58 27.36 -12.07
CA GLU A 389 -22.07 28.09 -13.24
C GLU A 389 -22.77 27.62 -14.54
N ARG A 390 -22.90 26.30 -14.73
CA ARG A 390 -23.55 25.69 -15.90
C ARG A 390 -25.05 26.00 -15.97
N LEU A 391 -25.70 26.13 -14.82
CA LEU A 391 -27.16 26.37 -14.72
C LEU A 391 -27.53 27.84 -14.60
N GLU A 392 -26.54 28.76 -14.45
CA GLU A 392 -26.77 30.17 -14.31
C GLU A 392 -27.43 30.77 -15.56
N GLY A 393 -28.48 31.59 -15.36
CA GLY A 393 -29.21 32.22 -16.46
C GLY A 393 -30.17 31.32 -17.20
N LEU A 394 -30.26 30.02 -16.87
CA LEU A 394 -31.19 29.10 -17.49
C LEU A 394 -32.61 29.26 -16.93
N GLY A 395 -33.62 29.01 -17.79
CA GLY A 395 -35.02 28.93 -17.36
C GLY A 395 -35.26 27.76 -16.41
N ARG A 396 -36.34 27.84 -15.58
CA ARG A 396 -36.65 26.86 -14.54
C ARG A 396 -36.68 25.39 -15.02
N SER A 397 -37.20 25.14 -16.23
CA SER A 397 -37.26 23.78 -16.78
C SER A 397 -35.88 23.21 -17.04
N ALA A 398 -34.95 23.99 -17.65
CA ALA A 398 -33.59 23.57 -17.93
C ALA A 398 -32.76 23.41 -16.63
N LEU A 399 -33.03 24.27 -15.63
CA LEU A 399 -32.43 24.14 -14.31
C LEU A 399 -32.81 22.80 -13.64
N LEU A 400 -34.12 22.47 -13.64
CA LEU A 400 -34.59 21.21 -13.07
C LEU A 400 -33.98 20.00 -13.80
N GLN A 401 -33.94 20.04 -15.13
CA GLN A 401 -33.33 18.99 -15.94
C GLN A 401 -31.83 18.84 -15.60
N GLY A 402 -31.07 19.93 -15.50
CA GLY A 402 -29.67 19.87 -15.17
C GLY A 402 -29.39 19.32 -13.76
N VAL A 403 -30.27 19.63 -12.78
CA VAL A 403 -30.18 19.02 -11.44
C VAL A 403 -30.56 17.53 -11.47
N GLU A 404 -31.57 17.11 -12.25
CA GLU A 404 -31.90 15.69 -12.40
C GLU A 404 -30.77 14.90 -13.05
N GLU A 405 -30.08 15.47 -14.05
CA GLU A 405 -28.91 14.89 -14.68
C GLU A 405 -27.75 14.74 -13.66
N GLU A 406 -27.54 15.76 -12.83
CA GLU A 406 -26.52 15.72 -11.78
C GLU A 406 -26.80 14.64 -10.73
N VAL A 407 -28.05 14.53 -10.27
CA VAL A 407 -28.45 13.49 -9.30
C VAL A 407 -28.24 12.10 -9.88
N ARG A 408 -28.58 11.90 -11.16
CA ARG A 408 -28.36 10.63 -11.85
C ARG A 408 -26.88 10.30 -11.96
N TRP A 409 -26.08 11.29 -12.35
CA TRP A 409 -24.63 11.15 -12.40
C TRP A 409 -24.02 10.77 -11.03
N LEU A 410 -24.41 11.42 -9.94
CA LEU A 410 -23.99 11.09 -8.58
C LEU A 410 -24.41 9.66 -8.19
N GLY A 411 -25.61 9.23 -8.58
CA GLY A 411 -26.10 7.86 -8.39
C GLY A 411 -25.23 6.82 -9.09
N GLU A 412 -24.80 7.10 -10.31
CA GLU A 412 -23.89 6.25 -11.10
C GLU A 412 -22.47 6.21 -10.52
N HIS A 413 -22.00 7.31 -9.92
CA HIS A 413 -20.63 7.45 -9.40
C HIS A 413 -20.49 7.12 -7.90
N GLY A 414 -21.50 6.53 -7.29
CA GLY A 414 -21.38 5.94 -5.96
C GLY A 414 -21.99 6.72 -4.81
N LEU A 415 -22.97 7.62 -5.07
CA LEU A 415 -23.71 8.33 -4.00
C LEU A 415 -24.25 7.37 -2.93
N ARG A 416 -24.65 6.15 -3.33
CA ARG A 416 -25.16 5.11 -2.42
C ARG A 416 -24.08 4.44 -1.57
N GLN A 417 -22.81 4.66 -1.88
CA GLN A 417 -21.66 4.00 -1.23
C GLN A 417 -20.99 4.89 -0.20
N ILE A 418 -21.26 6.20 -0.23
CA ILE A 418 -20.78 7.14 0.77
C ILE A 418 -21.65 7.10 2.02
N GLU A 419 -21.13 7.63 3.14
CA GLU A 419 -21.84 7.65 4.41
C GLU A 419 -23.22 8.35 4.30
N PRO A 420 -24.26 7.86 5.02
CA PRO A 420 -25.62 8.43 4.94
C PRO A 420 -25.68 9.94 5.22
N ALA A 421 -24.92 10.41 6.22
CA ALA A 421 -24.87 11.84 6.56
C ALA A 421 -24.33 12.68 5.38
N ARG A 422 -23.33 12.18 4.68
CA ARG A 422 -22.76 12.83 3.48
C ARG A 422 -23.74 12.79 2.30
N GLN A 423 -24.48 11.67 2.14
CA GLN A 423 -25.58 11.59 1.14
C GLN A 423 -26.62 12.68 1.39
N ASP A 424 -27.07 12.84 2.64
CA ASP A 424 -28.07 13.83 3.03
C ASP A 424 -27.59 15.25 2.75
N GLN A 425 -26.32 15.55 3.06
CA GLN A 425 -25.72 16.86 2.77
C GLN A 425 -25.69 17.16 1.27
N VAL A 426 -25.30 16.18 0.44
CA VAL A 426 -25.27 16.31 -1.03
C VAL A 426 -26.68 16.57 -1.57
N LEU A 427 -27.67 15.78 -1.14
CA LEU A 427 -29.06 15.93 -1.58
C LEU A 427 -29.69 17.24 -1.08
N ALA A 428 -29.38 17.69 0.14
CA ALA A 428 -29.84 18.98 0.66
C ALA A 428 -29.31 20.15 -0.17
N GLN A 429 -28.06 20.10 -0.56
CA GLN A 429 -27.44 21.15 -1.39
C GLN A 429 -28.07 21.22 -2.79
N LEU A 430 -28.33 20.06 -3.43
CA LEU A 430 -29.07 20.00 -4.69
C LEU A 430 -30.53 20.46 -4.56
N GLY A 431 -31.17 20.13 -3.44
CA GLY A 431 -32.51 20.63 -3.11
C GLY A 431 -32.55 22.16 -3.02
N SER A 432 -31.53 22.77 -2.41
CA SER A 432 -31.44 24.24 -2.32
C SER A 432 -31.30 24.94 -3.68
N LEU A 433 -30.63 24.28 -4.64
CA LEU A 433 -30.46 24.81 -6.00
C LEU A 433 -31.73 24.67 -6.85
N SER A 434 -32.46 23.59 -6.69
CA SER A 434 -33.60 23.22 -7.56
C SER A 434 -34.97 23.56 -6.97
N GLY A 435 -35.06 23.66 -5.64
CA GLY A 435 -36.31 23.69 -4.90
C GLY A 435 -37.06 22.35 -4.88
N LEU A 436 -36.36 21.25 -5.27
CA LEU A 436 -36.91 19.90 -5.17
C LEU A 436 -36.74 19.35 -3.74
N ASP A 437 -37.73 18.55 -3.32
CA ASP A 437 -37.68 17.84 -2.05
C ASP A 437 -36.59 16.77 -2.06
N GLN A 438 -35.89 16.59 -0.92
CA GLN A 438 -34.82 15.61 -0.75
C GLN A 438 -35.28 14.17 -1.02
N HIS A 439 -36.51 13.83 -0.68
CA HIS A 439 -37.06 12.50 -0.95
C HIS A 439 -37.11 12.23 -2.45
N ARG A 440 -37.57 13.20 -3.25
CA ARG A 440 -37.60 13.10 -4.71
C ARG A 440 -36.21 12.98 -5.32
N LEU A 441 -35.23 13.75 -4.83
CA LEU A 441 -33.83 13.67 -5.28
C LEU A 441 -33.24 12.30 -4.93
N ARG A 442 -33.57 11.74 -3.76
CA ARG A 442 -33.14 10.41 -3.35
C ARG A 442 -33.72 9.31 -4.24
N GLU A 443 -35.02 9.38 -4.58
CA GLU A 443 -35.65 8.44 -5.53
C GLU A 443 -34.94 8.47 -6.89
N LEU A 444 -34.65 9.67 -7.42
CA LEU A 444 -33.90 9.85 -8.67
C LEU A 444 -32.51 9.23 -8.60
N ALA A 445 -31.77 9.48 -7.53
CA ALA A 445 -30.46 8.88 -7.32
C ALA A 445 -30.51 7.34 -7.24
N LEU A 446 -31.58 6.79 -6.64
CA LEU A 446 -31.81 5.35 -6.53
C LEU A 446 -32.25 4.69 -7.83
N SER A 447 -32.88 5.43 -8.76
CA SER A 447 -33.29 4.93 -10.07
C SER A 447 -32.14 4.86 -11.09
N ALA A 448 -31.03 5.54 -10.84
CA ALA A 448 -29.86 5.55 -11.73
C ALA A 448 -29.24 4.15 -11.86
N PRO A 449 -28.94 3.67 -13.08
CA PRO A 449 -28.23 2.40 -13.28
C PRO A 449 -26.85 2.46 -12.62
N ARG A 450 -26.48 1.38 -11.96
CA ARG A 450 -25.18 1.27 -11.32
C ARG A 450 -24.11 1.13 -12.41
N ARG A 451 -23.15 2.05 -12.47
CA ARG A 451 -21.98 1.88 -13.31
C ARG A 451 -21.18 0.68 -12.76
N ALA A 452 -21.07 -0.40 -13.54
CA ALA A 452 -20.23 -1.53 -13.16
C ALA A 452 -18.80 -1.00 -12.99
N ARG A 453 -18.26 -1.09 -11.78
CA ARG A 453 -16.81 -0.89 -11.57
C ARG A 453 -16.11 -1.91 -12.44
N SER A 454 -15.12 -1.50 -13.21
CA SER A 454 -14.27 -2.41 -14.01
C SER A 454 -13.40 -3.34 -13.15
N SER A 455 -13.75 -3.49 -11.90
CA SER A 455 -13.12 -4.39 -10.92
C SER A 455 -14.18 -4.89 -9.92
N ASP A 456 -15.33 -5.39 -10.39
CA ASP A 456 -16.16 -6.29 -9.59
C ASP A 456 -15.53 -7.70 -9.61
N GLN A 457 -14.29 -7.80 -9.13
CA GLN A 457 -13.89 -8.96 -8.35
C GLN A 457 -14.06 -8.54 -6.89
N PRO A 458 -14.82 -9.30 -6.09
CA PRO A 458 -14.90 -9.04 -4.66
C PRO A 458 -13.48 -9.19 -4.12
N SER A 459 -12.90 -8.09 -3.64
CA SER A 459 -11.80 -8.20 -2.68
C SER A 459 -12.34 -9.04 -1.53
N PRO A 460 -11.69 -10.16 -1.16
CA PRO A 460 -12.13 -10.95 -0.01
C PRO A 460 -12.20 -10.00 1.18
N GLY A 461 -13.37 -10.01 1.84
CA GLY A 461 -13.82 -9.05 2.80
C GLY A 461 -12.76 -8.62 3.80
N SER A 462 -12.52 -7.33 3.85
CA SER A 462 -12.09 -6.70 5.09
C SER A 462 -13.29 -6.76 6.03
N ALA A 463 -13.37 -7.83 6.81
CA ALA A 463 -14.18 -7.84 8.01
C ALA A 463 -13.72 -6.62 8.85
N PRO A 464 -14.65 -5.83 9.42
CA PRO A 464 -14.26 -4.70 10.25
C PRO A 464 -13.35 -5.22 11.36
N ALA A 465 -12.16 -4.62 11.52
CA ALA A 465 -11.24 -4.99 12.58
C ALA A 465 -12.01 -4.88 13.90
N ARG A 466 -12.34 -6.03 14.51
CA ARG A 466 -12.99 -6.08 15.83
C ARG A 466 -12.09 -5.35 16.81
N ARG A 467 -12.66 -4.46 17.58
CA ARG A 467 -11.90 -3.77 18.64
C ARG A 467 -11.37 -4.81 19.63
N PRO A 468 -10.17 -4.62 20.22
CA PRO A 468 -9.59 -5.56 21.19
C PRO A 468 -10.49 -5.88 22.39
N GLU A 469 -11.52 -5.08 22.63
CA GLU A 469 -12.51 -5.26 23.70
C GLU A 469 -13.61 -6.26 23.34
N GLU A 470 -13.71 -6.70 22.07
CA GLU A 470 -14.74 -7.59 21.54
C GLU A 470 -14.22 -9.00 21.20
N LEU A 471 -13.02 -9.37 21.70
CA LEU A 471 -12.44 -10.68 21.40
C LEU A 471 -13.27 -11.81 22.02
N SER A 472 -13.63 -12.81 21.21
CA SER A 472 -14.26 -14.04 21.67
C SER A 472 -13.30 -14.86 22.54
N ALA A 473 -13.81 -15.83 23.25
CA ALA A 473 -12.98 -16.71 24.06
C ALA A 473 -12.02 -17.55 23.17
N GLY A 474 -12.43 -17.91 21.93
CA GLY A 474 -11.56 -18.56 20.94
C GLY A 474 -10.42 -17.67 20.48
N ASP A 475 -10.69 -16.40 20.18
CA ASP A 475 -9.68 -15.41 19.83
C ASP A 475 -8.62 -15.29 20.94
N LYS A 476 -9.07 -15.21 22.18
CA LYS A 476 -8.21 -15.12 23.37
C LYS A 476 -7.33 -16.34 23.55
N LEU A 477 -7.89 -17.54 23.35
CA LEU A 477 -7.16 -18.79 23.45
C LEU A 477 -6.06 -18.89 22.40
N VAL A 478 -6.37 -18.58 21.15
CA VAL A 478 -5.37 -18.56 20.07
C VAL A 478 -4.27 -17.54 20.38
N GLY A 479 -4.61 -16.36 20.91
CA GLY A 479 -3.63 -15.36 21.33
C GLY A 479 -2.66 -15.87 22.41
N VAL A 480 -3.15 -16.63 23.37
CA VAL A 480 -2.32 -17.26 24.43
C VAL A 480 -1.41 -18.34 23.84
N VAL A 481 -1.94 -19.20 22.96
CA VAL A 481 -1.16 -20.26 22.28
C VAL A 481 -0.02 -19.66 21.45
N LEU A 482 -0.26 -18.56 20.78
CA LEU A 482 0.76 -17.86 19.99
C LEU A 482 1.92 -17.32 20.85
N LEU A 483 1.67 -17.03 22.14
CA LEU A 483 2.70 -16.64 23.09
C LEU A 483 3.36 -17.83 23.79
N GLU A 484 2.60 -18.86 24.07
CA GLU A 484 3.05 -20.09 24.73
C GLU A 484 2.78 -21.30 23.83
N PRO A 485 3.60 -21.55 22.81
CA PRO A 485 3.40 -22.65 21.86
C PRO A 485 3.27 -24.03 22.53
N ALA A 486 3.92 -24.22 23.69
CA ALA A 486 3.79 -25.44 24.49
C ALA A 486 2.34 -25.70 24.96
N ALA A 487 1.50 -24.67 25.01
CA ALA A 487 0.10 -24.83 25.37
C ALA A 487 -0.71 -25.57 24.31
N TRP A 488 -0.33 -25.49 23.04
CA TRP A 488 -0.98 -26.27 21.96
C TRP A 488 -0.82 -27.78 22.16
N ALA A 489 0.36 -28.22 22.55
CA ALA A 489 0.64 -29.64 22.83
C ALA A 489 -0.16 -30.22 24.02
N LEU A 490 -0.81 -29.37 24.80
CA LEU A 490 -1.69 -29.77 25.90
C LEU A 490 -3.14 -29.98 25.48
N LEU A 491 -3.54 -29.54 24.28
CA LEU A 491 -4.87 -29.74 23.73
C LEU A 491 -5.01 -31.17 23.18
N SER A 492 -6.15 -31.80 23.45
CA SER A 492 -6.53 -33.05 22.80
C SER A 492 -7.06 -32.78 21.37
N GLU A 493 -7.14 -33.79 20.52
CA GLU A 493 -7.76 -33.67 19.20
C GLU A 493 -9.20 -33.14 19.26
N ASP A 494 -9.95 -33.55 20.28
CA ASP A 494 -11.31 -33.05 20.54
C ASP A 494 -11.30 -31.55 20.91
N ASP A 495 -10.32 -31.09 21.72
CA ASP A 495 -10.18 -29.69 22.11
C ASP A 495 -9.81 -28.81 20.89
N VAL A 496 -8.93 -29.27 20.02
CA VAL A 496 -8.56 -28.58 18.76
C VAL A 496 -9.77 -28.49 17.83
N THR A 497 -10.54 -29.56 17.69
CA THR A 497 -11.77 -29.58 16.89
C THR A 497 -12.79 -28.57 17.43
N MET A 498 -13.03 -28.56 18.74
CA MET A 498 -13.94 -27.60 19.37
C MET A 498 -13.46 -26.14 19.25
N LEU A 499 -12.14 -25.91 19.33
CA LEU A 499 -11.57 -24.58 19.09
C LEU A 499 -11.83 -24.13 17.63
N ARG A 500 -11.59 -24.98 16.66
CA ARG A 500 -11.83 -24.68 15.24
C ARG A 500 -13.30 -24.35 14.99
N ASP A 501 -14.22 -25.13 15.53
CA ASP A 501 -15.66 -24.85 15.42
C ASP A 501 -16.03 -23.52 16.07
N ALA A 502 -15.45 -23.19 17.23
CA ALA A 502 -15.72 -21.96 17.95
C ALA A 502 -15.21 -20.69 17.24
N VAL A 503 -14.18 -20.80 16.40
CA VAL A 503 -13.61 -19.69 15.63
C VAL A 503 -14.06 -19.69 14.16
N ALA A 504 -14.86 -20.66 13.73
CA ALA A 504 -15.36 -20.78 12.37
C ALA A 504 -16.09 -19.49 11.90
N GLY A 505 -15.80 -19.05 10.69
CA GLY A 505 -16.33 -17.81 10.13
C GLY A 505 -15.73 -16.52 10.74
N SER A 506 -14.73 -16.63 11.64
CA SER A 506 -14.02 -15.48 12.23
C SER A 506 -12.62 -15.32 11.59
N PRO A 507 -11.97 -14.14 11.71
CA PRO A 507 -10.59 -13.97 11.26
C PRO A 507 -9.59 -14.91 11.95
N THR A 508 -9.93 -15.48 13.10
CA THR A 508 -9.12 -16.42 13.89
C THR A 508 -9.14 -17.83 13.31
N GLU A 509 -10.12 -18.17 12.48
CA GLU A 509 -10.22 -19.50 11.84
C GLU A 509 -8.97 -19.86 11.03
N ALA A 510 -8.51 -18.93 10.19
CA ALA A 510 -7.29 -19.13 9.39
C ALA A 510 -6.03 -19.29 10.27
N VAL A 511 -5.95 -18.55 11.38
CA VAL A 511 -4.82 -18.65 12.34
C VAL A 511 -4.85 -19.99 13.07
N ALA A 512 -6.02 -20.44 13.52
CA ALA A 512 -6.17 -21.73 14.20
C ALA A 512 -5.88 -22.92 13.27
N ALA A 513 -6.31 -22.85 12.01
CA ALA A 513 -6.00 -23.87 11.00
C ALA A 513 -4.49 -23.94 10.72
N ALA A 514 -3.81 -22.80 10.56
CA ALA A 514 -2.37 -22.76 10.33
C ALA A 514 -1.56 -23.27 11.54
N LEU A 515 -2.03 -23.05 12.78
CA LEU A 515 -1.40 -23.62 13.96
C LEU A 515 -1.54 -25.14 14.01
N ASP A 516 -2.70 -25.67 13.62
CA ASP A 516 -2.95 -27.11 13.53
C ASP A 516 -2.06 -27.79 12.48
N ASP A 517 -1.95 -27.19 11.29
CA ASP A 517 -1.08 -27.66 10.21
C ASP A 517 0.40 -27.66 10.64
N LEU A 518 0.89 -26.56 11.26
CA LEU A 518 2.26 -26.50 11.79
C LEU A 518 2.53 -27.55 12.86
N ALA A 519 1.56 -27.78 13.75
CA ALA A 519 1.68 -28.79 14.81
C ALA A 519 1.71 -30.21 14.22
N ALA A 520 0.89 -30.49 13.19
CA ALA A 520 0.86 -31.79 12.50
C ALA A 520 2.17 -32.07 11.75
N ASP A 521 2.80 -31.05 11.18
CA ASP A 521 4.08 -31.14 10.48
C ASP A 521 5.30 -31.15 11.42
N GLY A 522 5.09 -30.98 12.73
CA GLY A 522 6.17 -30.90 13.73
C GLY A 522 6.98 -29.61 13.66
N GLU A 523 6.45 -28.59 13.02
CA GLU A 523 7.09 -27.29 12.85
C GLU A 523 6.85 -26.39 14.09
N PRO A 524 7.76 -25.43 14.37
CA PRO A 524 7.61 -24.55 15.53
C PRO A 524 6.40 -23.61 15.36
N LEU A 525 5.51 -23.58 16.35
CA LEU A 525 4.36 -22.68 16.41
C LEU A 525 4.82 -21.25 16.70
N SER A 526 5.33 -20.56 15.71
CA SER A 526 5.94 -19.23 15.84
C SER A 526 5.36 -18.24 14.83
N MET A 527 5.42 -16.95 15.15
CA MET A 527 4.98 -15.91 14.21
C MET A 527 5.71 -15.96 12.85
N PRO A 528 7.03 -16.22 12.76
CA PRO A 528 7.68 -16.43 11.47
C PRO A 528 7.15 -17.63 10.67
N ALA A 529 6.85 -18.77 11.32
CA ALA A 529 6.28 -19.93 10.65
C ALA A 529 4.86 -19.66 10.16
N LEU A 530 4.03 -19.00 10.96
CA LEU A 530 2.68 -18.57 10.57
C LEU A 530 2.70 -17.60 9.38
N ARG A 531 3.72 -16.76 9.27
CA ARG A 531 3.87 -15.85 8.13
C ARG A 531 3.95 -16.58 6.79
N GLY A 532 4.54 -17.77 6.77
CA GLY A 532 4.62 -18.64 5.58
C GLY A 532 3.28 -19.28 5.18
N GLN A 533 2.30 -19.32 6.08
CA GLN A 533 1.02 -20.02 5.88
C GLN A 533 -0.18 -19.10 5.75
N LEU A 534 -0.14 -17.90 6.35
CA LEU A 534 -1.27 -16.99 6.44
C LEU A 534 -1.21 -15.90 5.38
N GLU A 535 -2.37 -15.49 4.89
CA GLU A 535 -2.54 -14.24 4.15
C GLU A 535 -2.32 -13.03 5.07
N GLU A 536 -2.06 -11.85 4.48
CA GLU A 536 -1.69 -10.63 5.21
C GLU A 536 -2.68 -10.27 6.31
N ASP A 537 -3.98 -10.28 6.02
CA ASP A 537 -5.03 -9.90 6.97
C ASP A 537 -5.11 -10.87 8.16
N ALA A 538 -4.98 -12.18 7.91
CA ALA A 538 -4.96 -13.20 8.95
C ALA A 538 -3.69 -13.11 9.81
N PHE A 539 -2.55 -12.81 9.21
CA PHE A 539 -1.29 -12.59 9.95
C PHE A 539 -1.34 -11.32 10.82
N GLN A 540 -1.94 -10.23 10.33
CA GLN A 540 -2.19 -9.02 11.11
C GLN A 540 -3.11 -9.30 12.30
N TRP A 541 -4.11 -10.15 12.09
CA TRP A 541 -5.00 -10.59 13.16
C TRP A 541 -4.25 -11.41 14.21
N ALA A 542 -3.41 -12.37 13.82
CA ALA A 542 -2.53 -13.11 14.74
C ALA A 542 -1.67 -12.17 15.60
N SER A 543 -1.05 -11.14 14.97
CA SER A 543 -0.29 -10.12 15.70
C SER A 543 -1.15 -9.34 16.70
N THR A 544 -2.42 -9.13 16.41
CA THR A 544 -3.38 -8.49 17.30
C THR A 544 -3.71 -9.36 18.52
N LEU A 545 -3.89 -10.67 18.30
CA LEU A 545 -4.14 -11.64 19.36
C LEU A 545 -2.94 -11.78 20.31
N VAL A 546 -1.72 -11.84 19.76
CA VAL A 546 -0.46 -11.84 20.53
C VAL A 546 -0.39 -10.59 21.42
N ALA A 547 -0.60 -9.41 20.84
CA ALA A 547 -0.54 -8.14 21.59
C ALA A 547 -1.63 -8.03 22.67
N TRP A 548 -2.81 -8.63 22.47
CA TRP A 548 -3.83 -8.73 23.49
C TRP A 548 -3.36 -9.62 24.65
N ALA A 549 -2.87 -10.83 24.37
CA ALA A 549 -2.42 -11.77 25.38
C ALA A 549 -1.27 -11.20 26.24
N GLU A 550 -0.33 -10.49 25.63
CA GLU A 550 0.74 -9.78 26.37
C GLU A 550 0.20 -8.76 27.37
N ARG A 551 -0.80 -7.97 26.97
CA ARG A 551 -1.45 -7.00 27.88
C ARG A 551 -2.12 -7.66 29.07
N GLN A 552 -2.55 -8.91 28.93
CA GLN A 552 -3.09 -9.71 30.02
C GLN A 552 -2.01 -10.31 30.94
N GLY A 553 -0.73 -9.99 30.69
CA GLY A 553 0.40 -10.47 31.48
C GLY A 553 0.89 -11.86 31.08
N TRP A 554 0.50 -12.35 29.89
CA TRP A 554 1.09 -13.55 29.31
C TRP A 554 2.43 -13.14 28.68
N THR A 555 3.54 -13.75 29.11
CA THR A 555 4.89 -13.44 28.60
C THR A 555 5.67 -14.72 28.38
N ASN A 556 6.47 -14.74 27.32
CA ASN A 556 7.33 -15.88 26.95
C ASN A 556 8.68 -15.86 27.73
N ASP A 557 8.72 -15.32 28.94
CA ASP A 557 9.97 -14.98 29.66
C ASP A 557 10.54 -16.11 30.52
N GLN A 558 10.01 -17.35 30.41
CA GLN A 558 10.56 -18.47 31.18
C GLN A 558 11.29 -19.46 30.26
N PRO A 559 12.47 -19.98 30.70
CA PRO A 559 13.11 -21.09 30.00
C PRO A 559 12.16 -22.30 29.96
N PRO A 560 12.23 -23.15 28.93
CA PRO A 560 11.37 -24.32 28.83
C PRO A 560 11.56 -25.18 30.09
N PRO A 561 10.45 -25.64 30.71
CA PRO A 561 10.54 -26.48 31.90
C PRO A 561 11.28 -27.79 31.58
N SER A 562 12.04 -28.30 32.54
CA SER A 562 12.68 -29.61 32.43
C SER A 562 11.61 -30.72 32.27
N GLU A 563 11.98 -31.87 31.66
CA GLU A 563 11.02 -32.98 31.42
C GLU A 563 10.27 -33.44 32.68
N ALA A 564 10.86 -33.32 33.86
CA ALA A 564 10.23 -33.69 35.15
C ALA A 564 9.22 -32.61 35.60
N GLU A 565 9.49 -31.34 35.36
CA GLU A 565 8.60 -30.20 35.69
C GLU A 565 7.45 -30.11 34.69
N SER A 566 7.64 -30.48 33.41
CA SER A 566 6.60 -30.53 32.40
C SER A 566 5.43 -31.43 32.81
N LYS A 567 5.71 -32.58 33.42
CA LYS A 567 4.65 -33.52 33.87
C LYS A 567 3.84 -33.00 35.08
N SER A 568 4.43 -32.18 35.93
CA SER A 568 3.74 -31.61 37.12
C SER A 568 2.91 -30.37 36.79
N VAL A 569 3.31 -29.60 35.76
CA VAL A 569 2.67 -28.36 35.33
C VAL A 569 1.63 -28.61 34.25
N ALA A 570 1.80 -29.66 33.45
CA ALA A 570 0.94 -29.95 32.30
C ALA A 570 -0.52 -30.22 32.69
N GLU A 571 -0.79 -30.99 33.77
CA GLU A 571 -2.16 -31.39 34.10
C GLU A 571 -3.07 -30.22 34.53
N PRO A 572 -2.66 -29.30 35.41
CA PRO A 572 -3.50 -28.16 35.76
C PRO A 572 -3.70 -27.15 34.62
N VAL A 573 -2.68 -26.94 33.77
CA VAL A 573 -2.80 -26.08 32.61
C VAL A 573 -3.73 -26.74 31.59
N ARG A 574 -3.58 -28.05 31.35
CA ARG A 574 -4.46 -28.83 30.47
C ARG A 574 -5.92 -28.76 30.93
N GLN A 575 -6.20 -28.92 32.21
CA GLN A 575 -7.56 -28.83 32.78
C GLN A 575 -8.13 -27.42 32.61
N ALA A 576 -7.31 -26.37 32.74
CA ALA A 576 -7.73 -25.01 32.53
C ALA A 576 -8.03 -24.71 31.06
N PHE A 577 -7.20 -25.22 30.12
CA PHE A 577 -7.45 -25.10 28.67
C PHE A 577 -8.67 -25.93 28.24
N SER A 578 -8.81 -27.16 28.70
CA SER A 578 -10.01 -27.98 28.44
C SER A 578 -11.27 -27.33 29.02
N GLY A 579 -11.18 -26.67 30.20
CA GLY A 579 -12.26 -25.89 30.75
C GLY A 579 -12.65 -24.69 29.90
N LEU A 580 -11.65 -24.01 29.30
CA LEU A 580 -11.87 -22.88 28.39
C LEU A 580 -12.51 -23.33 27.07
N VAL A 581 -12.06 -24.42 26.50
CA VAL A 581 -12.64 -25.01 25.29
C VAL A 581 -14.10 -25.43 25.53
N ARG A 582 -14.43 -26.01 26.70
CA ARG A 582 -15.82 -26.34 27.06
C ARG A 582 -16.69 -25.09 27.24
N LEU A 583 -16.12 -23.99 27.75
CA LEU A 583 -16.82 -22.70 27.84
C LEU A 583 -17.17 -22.17 26.44
N LEU A 584 -16.27 -22.34 25.47
CA LEU A 584 -16.50 -21.99 24.07
C LEU A 584 -17.64 -22.79 23.44
N ALA A 585 -17.79 -24.05 23.82
CA ALA A 585 -18.85 -24.94 23.34
C ALA A 585 -20.22 -24.67 23.98
N GLY A 586 -20.35 -23.64 24.87
CA GLY A 586 -21.62 -23.32 25.53
C GLY A 586 -22.08 -24.35 26.57
N GLN A 587 -21.20 -25.23 27.04
CA GLN A 587 -21.53 -26.33 27.98
C GLN A 587 -21.35 -25.96 29.46
N HIS A 588 -21.32 -24.66 29.80
CA HIS A 588 -21.09 -24.20 31.18
C HIS A 588 -22.30 -23.56 31.83
N SER A 589 -22.48 -23.87 33.12
CA SER A 589 -23.43 -23.20 34.01
C SER A 589 -22.85 -21.87 34.55
N SER A 590 -23.69 -20.85 34.72
CA SER A 590 -23.41 -19.45 35.00
C SER A 590 -22.75 -19.10 36.34
N GLN A 591 -22.03 -20.00 37.02
CA GLN A 591 -21.43 -19.78 38.36
C GLN A 591 -19.92 -20.07 38.45
N GLU A 592 -19.19 -20.34 37.37
CA GLU A 592 -17.75 -20.62 37.48
C GLU A 592 -16.90 -19.37 37.17
N VAL A 593 -15.83 -19.22 37.97
CA VAL A 593 -14.79 -18.19 37.83
C VAL A 593 -14.18 -18.27 36.43
N ASP A 594 -13.94 -17.10 35.80
CA ASP A 594 -13.33 -16.97 34.46
C ASP A 594 -12.13 -17.93 34.33
N PRO A 595 -12.13 -18.84 33.35
CA PRO A 595 -11.03 -19.78 33.12
C PRO A 595 -9.67 -19.13 32.99
N PHE A 596 -9.61 -17.91 32.39
CA PHE A 596 -8.37 -17.14 32.30
C PHE A 596 -7.86 -16.69 33.67
N GLU A 597 -8.71 -16.34 34.61
CA GLU A 597 -8.30 -16.04 36.00
C GLU A 597 -7.76 -17.28 36.70
N ARG A 598 -8.32 -18.46 36.46
CA ARG A 598 -7.79 -19.73 36.98
C ARG A 598 -6.40 -20.05 36.43
N ILE A 599 -6.18 -19.90 35.12
CA ILE A 599 -4.87 -20.11 34.49
C ILE A 599 -3.88 -19.10 35.07
N ARG A 600 -4.26 -17.84 35.19
CA ARG A 600 -3.44 -16.77 35.76
C ARG A 600 -3.07 -17.00 37.23
N ALA A 601 -4.04 -17.31 38.04
CA ALA A 601 -3.82 -17.60 39.49
C ALA A 601 -2.91 -18.82 39.69
N ARG A 602 -3.04 -19.86 38.84
CA ARG A 602 -2.20 -21.05 38.92
C ARG A 602 -0.76 -20.77 38.46
N ARG A 603 -0.59 -19.93 37.44
CA ARG A 603 0.73 -19.48 36.99
C ARG A 603 1.45 -18.66 38.08
N GLU A 604 0.76 -17.75 38.72
CA GLU A 604 1.29 -16.99 39.87
C GLU A 604 1.67 -17.90 41.02
N GLN A 605 0.89 -18.95 41.29
CA GLN A 605 1.18 -19.94 42.30
C GLN A 605 2.44 -20.73 41.98
N LEU A 606 2.63 -21.12 40.72
CA LEU A 606 3.84 -21.82 40.23
C LEU A 606 5.09 -20.93 40.28
N ALA A 607 4.98 -19.66 39.87
CA ALA A 607 6.06 -18.69 39.98
C ALA A 607 6.51 -18.43 41.44
N ARG A 608 5.58 -18.49 42.41
CA ARG A 608 5.91 -18.41 43.83
C ARG A 608 6.64 -19.66 44.33
N PHE A 609 6.34 -20.86 43.81
CA PHE A 609 7.04 -22.10 44.14
C PHE A 609 8.46 -22.13 43.60
N GLN A 610 8.74 -21.54 42.44
CA GLN A 610 10.09 -21.44 41.86
C GLN A 610 11.01 -20.49 42.63
N ASN A 611 10.44 -19.50 43.33
CA ASN A 611 11.20 -18.51 44.12
C ASN A 611 11.41 -18.90 45.59
N ASP A 612 10.78 -19.99 46.09
CA ASP A 612 10.98 -20.49 47.47
C ASP A 612 10.90 -22.03 47.54
N PRO A 613 12.00 -22.74 47.21
CA PRO A 613 12.03 -24.21 47.18
C PRO A 613 11.96 -24.88 48.56
N GLY A 614 11.86 -24.12 49.66
CA GLY A 614 11.95 -24.63 51.03
C GLY A 614 10.62 -24.98 51.72
N ARG A 615 9.45 -24.67 51.14
CA ARG A 615 8.14 -24.93 51.77
C ARG A 615 7.39 -26.12 51.17
N ILE A 616 7.77 -27.33 51.58
CA ILE A 616 6.91 -28.51 51.39
C ILE A 616 5.81 -28.46 52.45
N ALA A 617 4.64 -27.97 52.10
CA ALA A 617 3.45 -28.12 52.95
C ALA A 617 2.91 -29.56 52.78
N ARG A 618 2.91 -30.33 53.86
CA ARG A 618 2.25 -31.63 53.92
C ARG A 618 0.74 -31.46 53.71
N PRO A 619 0.07 -32.34 52.96
CA PRO A 619 -1.37 -32.30 52.79
C PRO A 619 -2.05 -32.69 54.10
N SER A 620 -3.00 -31.91 54.50
CA SER A 620 -4.05 -32.27 55.46
C SER A 620 -5.31 -32.63 54.70
#